data_645cac567f7b4866459dc821063f5fb7
#
_entry.id   645cac567f7b4866459dc821063f5fb7
#
_cell.length_a   1.000
_cell.length_b   1.000
_cell.length_c   1.000
_cell.angle_alpha   90.00
_cell.angle_beta   90.00
_cell.angle_gamma   90.00
#
_symmetry.space_group_name_H-M   'P 1'
#
loop_
_entity.id
_entity.type
_entity.pdbx_description
1 polymer ?
#
loop_
_entity_poly.entity_id
_entity_poly.type
_entity_poly.pdbx_seq_one_letter_code
_entity_poly.pdbx_strand_id
1 'polypeptide(L)'
;MIVASPRATFGLPEAMRGLYAGAGGLSRLVRLAGMTVASEIAMSGRFLSAQEAVQYQVANRVSKTHESCVPEAVELASKVASLSPDAIIVTRHGLRQSWETASVERASQETEL
;
A
#
# COMPACT_ATOMS: atom_id res chain seq x y z
N MET A 1 -6.32 3.32 -3.04
CA MET A 1 -7.06 2.90 -1.84
C MET A 1 -7.33 1.41 -1.91
N ILE A 2 -7.34 0.75 -0.76
CA ILE A 2 -7.53 -0.70 -0.67
C ILE A 2 -8.56 -1.03 0.40
N VAL A 3 -9.59 -1.77 0.01
CA VAL A 3 -10.52 -2.43 0.92
C VAL A 3 -10.18 -3.91 0.92
N ALA A 4 -9.80 -4.45 2.06
CA ALA A 4 -9.37 -5.84 2.18
C ALA A 4 -10.51 -6.72 2.69
N SER A 5 -10.66 -7.92 2.08
CA SER A 5 -11.50 -8.96 2.65
C SER A 5 -10.90 -9.44 3.98
N PRO A 6 -11.72 -9.88 4.96
CA PRO A 6 -11.19 -10.49 6.18
C PRO A 6 -10.29 -11.70 5.93
N ARG A 7 -10.39 -12.33 4.76
CA ARG A 7 -9.57 -13.47 4.35
C ARG A 7 -8.29 -13.09 3.64
N ALA A 8 -8.07 -11.80 3.37
CA ALA A 8 -6.91 -11.35 2.61
C ALA A 8 -5.62 -11.46 3.44
N THR A 9 -4.53 -11.77 2.74
CA THR A 9 -3.18 -11.72 3.31
C THR A 9 -2.29 -10.89 2.39
N PHE A 10 -1.28 -10.25 2.97
CA PHE A 10 -0.36 -9.37 2.26
C PHE A 10 1.07 -9.77 2.59
N GLY A 11 1.94 -9.80 1.61
CA GLY A 11 3.32 -10.17 1.87
C GLY A 11 4.24 -10.00 0.67
N LEU A 12 5.53 -10.12 0.94
CA LEU A 12 6.60 -10.12 -0.06
C LEU A 12 7.46 -11.36 0.18
N PRO A 13 7.04 -12.54 -0.31
CA PRO A 13 7.70 -13.81 0.01
C PRO A 13 8.97 -14.09 -0.79
N GLU A 14 9.44 -13.16 -1.62
CA GLU A 14 10.56 -13.37 -2.54
C GLU A 14 11.84 -13.82 -1.83
N ALA A 15 12.13 -13.26 -0.65
CA ALA A 15 13.32 -13.61 0.12
C ALA A 15 13.33 -15.09 0.56
N MET A 16 12.16 -15.68 0.79
CA MET A 16 12.03 -17.10 1.11
C MET A 16 12.45 -18.02 -0.05
N ARG A 17 12.44 -17.50 -1.27
CA ARG A 17 12.78 -18.23 -2.50
C ARG A 17 14.12 -17.79 -3.07
N GLY A 18 14.91 -17.05 -2.31
CA GLY A 18 16.18 -16.51 -2.78
C GLY A 18 16.05 -15.43 -3.83
N LEU A 19 14.90 -14.75 -3.89
CA LEU A 19 14.60 -13.71 -4.88
C LEU A 19 14.51 -12.34 -4.22
N TYR A 20 14.53 -11.31 -5.05
CA TYR A 20 14.44 -9.91 -4.64
C TYR A 20 13.10 -9.31 -5.08
N ALA A 21 12.43 -8.60 -4.18
CA ALA A 21 11.15 -7.95 -4.46
C ALA A 21 11.35 -6.65 -5.24
N GLY A 22 11.68 -6.77 -6.53
CA GLY A 22 12.18 -5.66 -7.35
C GLY A 22 11.13 -4.81 -8.06
N ALA A 23 9.85 -5.17 -8.03
CA ALA A 23 8.81 -4.47 -8.79
C ALA A 23 8.20 -3.26 -8.05
N GLY A 24 8.95 -2.62 -7.17
CA GLY A 24 8.52 -1.46 -6.39
C GLY A 24 7.83 -1.80 -5.08
N GLY A 25 7.70 -3.07 -4.73
CA GLY A 25 7.06 -3.51 -3.49
C GLY A 25 7.81 -3.06 -2.24
N LEU A 26 9.14 -3.15 -2.26
CA LEU A 26 9.97 -2.75 -1.12
C LEU A 26 9.82 -1.26 -0.80
N SER A 27 9.98 -0.39 -1.79
CA SER A 27 9.89 1.05 -1.57
C SER A 27 8.51 1.49 -1.14
N ARG A 28 7.46 0.87 -1.69
CA ARG A 28 6.09 1.16 -1.28
C ARG A 28 5.81 0.68 0.14
N LEU A 29 6.28 -0.50 0.50
CA LEU A 29 6.08 -1.05 1.83
C LEU A 29 6.76 -0.19 2.91
N VAL A 30 7.99 0.25 2.66
CA VAL A 30 8.71 1.15 3.58
C VAL A 30 7.95 2.45 3.80
N ARG A 31 7.42 3.04 2.75
CA ARG A 31 6.67 4.29 2.85
C ARG A 31 5.36 4.15 3.60
N LEU A 32 4.68 3.02 3.38
CA LEU A 32 3.38 2.77 4.03
C LEU A 32 3.55 2.39 5.49
N ALA A 33 4.42 1.43 5.78
CA ALA A 33 4.49 0.76 7.07
C ALA A 33 5.70 1.15 7.92
N GLY A 34 6.67 1.85 7.34
CA GLY A 34 7.93 2.19 8.00
C GLY A 34 8.97 1.09 7.91
N MET A 35 10.21 1.43 8.24
CA MET A 35 11.36 0.55 8.05
C MET A 35 11.29 -0.73 8.89
N THR A 36 10.85 -0.64 10.13
CA THR A 36 10.82 -1.79 11.05
C THR A 36 9.88 -2.87 10.56
N VAL A 37 8.64 -2.51 10.23
CA VAL A 37 7.64 -3.45 9.72
C VAL A 37 8.03 -3.97 8.34
N ALA A 38 8.48 -3.08 7.45
CA ALA A 38 8.90 -3.47 6.11
C ALA A 38 10.06 -4.46 6.15
N SER A 39 11.02 -4.27 7.05
CA SER A 39 12.16 -5.18 7.24
C SER A 39 11.69 -6.57 7.66
N GLU A 40 10.79 -6.63 8.65
CA GLU A 40 10.25 -7.91 9.11
C GLU A 40 9.53 -8.65 7.98
N ILE A 41 8.62 -7.97 7.27
CA ILE A 41 7.83 -8.57 6.20
C ILE A 41 8.71 -9.03 5.04
N ALA A 42 9.58 -8.15 4.56
CA ALA A 42 10.39 -8.44 3.37
C ALA A 42 11.49 -9.48 3.62
N MET A 43 12.12 -9.45 4.80
CA MET A 43 13.24 -10.35 5.10
C MET A 43 12.80 -11.70 5.68
N SER A 44 11.68 -11.75 6.42
CA SER A 44 11.17 -13.01 6.95
C SER A 44 10.24 -13.73 5.98
N GLY A 45 9.65 -13.01 5.03
CA GLY A 45 8.62 -13.56 4.14
C GLY A 45 7.26 -13.75 4.83
N ARG A 46 7.10 -13.23 6.06
CA ARG A 46 5.85 -13.34 6.81
C ARG A 46 4.73 -12.58 6.11
N PHE A 47 3.52 -13.14 6.14
CA PHE A 47 2.33 -12.47 5.62
C PHE A 47 1.62 -11.70 6.73
N LEU A 48 1.04 -10.56 6.36
CA LEU A 48 0.14 -9.80 7.23
C LEU A 48 -1.28 -10.30 7.05
N SER A 49 -2.04 -10.37 8.15
CA SER A 49 -3.49 -10.52 8.07
C SER A 49 -4.13 -9.22 7.54
N ALA A 50 -5.42 -9.28 7.19
CA ALA A 50 -6.15 -8.08 6.77
C ALA A 50 -6.15 -7.00 7.85
N GLN A 51 -6.33 -7.39 9.11
CA GLN A 51 -6.32 -6.47 10.25
C GLN A 51 -4.94 -5.83 10.44
N GLU A 52 -3.88 -6.61 10.32
CA GLU A 52 -2.51 -6.10 10.40
C GLU A 52 -2.21 -5.14 9.24
N ALA A 53 -2.72 -5.44 8.04
CA ALA A 53 -2.54 -4.56 6.88
C ALA A 53 -3.16 -3.16 7.14
N VAL A 54 -4.30 -3.09 7.80
CA VAL A 54 -4.89 -1.80 8.20
C VAL A 54 -4.08 -1.16 9.31
N GLN A 55 -3.67 -1.91 10.32
CA GLN A 55 -2.85 -1.43 11.43
C GLN A 55 -1.55 -0.79 10.92
N TYR A 56 -0.90 -1.39 9.94
CA TYR A 56 0.36 -0.91 9.37
C TYR A 56 0.19 -0.02 8.13
N GLN A 57 -1.04 0.42 7.85
CA GLN A 57 -1.36 1.39 6.80
C GLN A 57 -1.14 0.88 5.37
N VAL A 58 -1.13 -0.42 5.20
CA VAL A 58 -1.07 -1.06 3.87
C VAL A 58 -2.45 -1.05 3.20
N ALA A 59 -3.51 -1.19 3.98
CA ALA A 59 -4.89 -1.14 3.52
C ALA A 59 -5.69 -0.08 4.27
N ASN A 60 -6.76 0.42 3.64
CA ASN A 60 -7.62 1.44 4.23
C ASN A 60 -8.57 0.88 5.27
N ARG A 61 -9.19 -0.26 4.97
CA ARG A 61 -10.16 -0.90 5.85
C ARG A 61 -10.33 -2.37 5.51
N VAL A 62 -10.88 -3.13 6.47
CA VAL A 62 -11.31 -4.50 6.25
C VAL A 62 -12.83 -4.48 6.05
N SER A 63 -13.33 -5.19 5.05
CA SER A 63 -14.77 -5.33 4.82
C SER A 63 -15.42 -6.14 5.95
N LYS A 64 -16.73 -5.97 6.12
CA LYS A 64 -17.46 -6.68 7.18
C LYS A 64 -17.43 -8.19 6.97
N THR A 65 -17.58 -8.63 5.72
CA THR A 65 -17.52 -10.04 5.33
C THR A 65 -16.68 -10.16 4.08
N HIS A 66 -16.28 -11.39 3.75
CA HIS A 66 -15.58 -11.67 2.49
C HIS A 66 -16.46 -11.29 1.28
N GLU A 67 -17.74 -11.62 1.34
CA GLU A 67 -18.69 -11.40 0.25
C GLU A 67 -19.00 -9.90 0.04
N SER A 68 -18.91 -9.10 1.09
CA SER A 68 -19.18 -7.65 1.01
C SER A 68 -17.98 -6.82 0.58
N CYS A 69 -16.82 -7.43 0.35
CA CYS A 69 -15.59 -6.70 0.03
C CYS A 69 -15.74 -5.81 -1.21
N VAL A 70 -16.19 -6.38 -2.32
CA VAL A 70 -16.39 -5.63 -3.56
C VAL A 70 -17.50 -4.60 -3.43
N PRO A 71 -18.70 -4.91 -2.89
CA PRO A 71 -19.71 -3.88 -2.65
C PRO A 71 -19.23 -2.72 -1.78
N GLU A 72 -18.46 -2.99 -0.73
CA GLU A 72 -17.90 -1.93 0.14
C GLU A 72 -16.87 -1.09 -0.60
N ALA A 73 -16.04 -1.70 -1.44
CA ALA A 73 -15.08 -0.98 -2.28
C ALA A 73 -15.80 -0.08 -3.30
N VAL A 74 -16.86 -0.56 -3.90
CA VAL A 74 -17.71 0.21 -4.83
C VAL A 74 -18.37 1.38 -4.11
N GLU A 75 -18.84 1.18 -2.89
CA GLU A 75 -19.42 2.26 -2.08
C GLU A 75 -18.39 3.38 -1.82
N LEU A 76 -17.16 3.01 -1.46
CA LEU A 76 -16.08 3.98 -1.28
C LEU A 76 -15.75 4.72 -2.57
N ALA A 77 -15.65 3.99 -3.68
CA ALA A 77 -15.40 4.57 -4.99
C ALA A 77 -16.53 5.51 -5.43
N SER A 78 -17.78 5.18 -5.08
CA SER A 78 -18.95 6.01 -5.39
C SER A 78 -18.91 7.34 -4.64
N LYS A 79 -18.43 7.35 -3.41
CA LYS A 79 -18.21 8.60 -2.66
C LYS A 79 -17.21 9.51 -3.37
N VAL A 80 -16.11 8.96 -3.85
CA VAL A 80 -15.12 9.72 -4.62
C VAL A 80 -15.71 10.21 -5.92
N ALA A 81 -16.44 9.36 -6.64
CA ALA A 81 -17.06 9.69 -7.92
C ALA A 81 -18.16 10.75 -7.81
N SER A 82 -18.75 10.93 -6.63
CA SER A 82 -19.79 11.95 -6.40
C SER A 82 -19.23 13.36 -6.21
N LEU A 83 -17.92 13.49 -6.04
CA LEU A 83 -17.27 14.79 -5.82
C LEU A 83 -16.89 15.45 -7.16
N SER A 84 -16.45 16.72 -7.11
CA SER A 84 -16.03 17.43 -8.30
C SER A 84 -14.90 16.71 -9.02
N PRO A 85 -15.04 16.35 -10.32
CA PRO A 85 -13.97 15.69 -11.06
C PRO A 85 -12.67 16.47 -11.07
N ASP A 86 -12.72 17.78 -11.25
CA ASP A 86 -11.54 18.64 -11.29
C ASP A 86 -10.82 18.64 -9.94
N ALA A 87 -11.57 18.73 -8.83
CA ALA A 87 -11.00 18.68 -7.50
C ALA A 87 -10.32 17.34 -7.23
N ILE A 88 -10.93 16.23 -7.64
CA ILE A 88 -10.36 14.89 -7.47
C ILE A 88 -9.09 14.72 -8.30
N ILE A 89 -9.08 15.17 -9.54
CA ILE A 89 -7.90 15.10 -10.43
C ILE A 89 -6.73 15.86 -9.82
N VAL A 90 -6.95 17.09 -9.38
CA VAL A 90 -5.91 17.93 -8.77
C VAL A 90 -5.41 17.33 -7.45
N THR A 91 -6.33 16.84 -6.62
CA THR A 91 -6.00 16.21 -5.35
C THR A 91 -5.15 14.95 -5.57
N ARG A 92 -5.56 14.08 -6.51
CA ARG A 92 -4.81 12.87 -6.84
C ARG A 92 -3.41 13.20 -7.34
N HIS A 93 -3.29 14.22 -8.18
CA HIS A 93 -1.99 14.67 -8.70
C HIS A 93 -1.08 15.17 -7.57
N GLY A 94 -1.62 15.99 -6.66
CA GLY A 94 -0.88 16.48 -5.49
C GLY A 94 -0.41 15.36 -4.57
N LEU A 95 -1.26 14.37 -4.31
CA LEU A 95 -0.91 13.20 -3.52
C LEU A 95 0.23 12.40 -4.16
N ARG A 96 0.16 12.19 -5.47
CA ARG A 96 1.21 11.46 -6.20
C ARG A 96 2.52 12.22 -6.25
N GLN A 97 2.50 13.53 -6.43
CA GLN A 97 3.71 14.34 -6.37
C GLN A 97 4.36 14.26 -4.98
N SER A 98 3.57 14.36 -3.92
CA SER A 98 4.08 14.24 -2.55
C SER A 98 4.69 12.86 -2.30
N TRP A 99 4.07 11.81 -2.82
CA TRP A 99 4.58 10.44 -2.73
C TRP A 99 5.90 10.29 -3.49
N GLU A 100 5.98 10.81 -4.73
CA GLU A 100 7.14 10.64 -5.61
C GLU A 100 8.34 11.48 -5.20
N THR A 101 8.14 12.69 -4.68
CA THR A 101 9.24 13.55 -4.23
C THR A 101 9.93 13.02 -2.98
N ALA A 102 9.25 12.18 -2.18
CA ALA A 102 9.87 11.46 -1.07
C ALA A 102 10.59 10.19 -1.55
N SER A 103 10.81 10.04 -2.87
CA SER A 103 11.04 8.76 -3.52
C SER A 103 12.50 8.37 -3.75
N VAL A 104 12.62 7.21 -4.36
CA VAL A 104 13.78 6.51 -4.87
C VAL A 104 14.83 7.44 -5.52
N GLU A 105 14.41 8.45 -6.25
CA GLU A 105 15.30 9.39 -6.91
C GLU A 105 16.14 10.17 -5.90
N ARG A 106 15.50 10.60 -4.82
CA ARG A 106 16.19 11.30 -3.73
C ARG A 106 17.11 10.35 -2.95
N ALA A 107 16.66 9.14 -2.71
CA ALA A 107 17.48 8.10 -2.09
C ALA A 107 18.67 7.71 -2.98
N SER A 108 18.49 7.67 -4.30
CA SER A 108 19.56 7.40 -5.25
C SER A 108 20.60 8.52 -5.28
N GLN A 109 20.17 9.77 -5.20
CA GLN A 109 21.07 10.92 -5.12
C GLN A 109 21.90 10.92 -3.82
N GLU A 110 21.30 10.52 -2.72
CA GLU A 110 21.97 10.40 -1.43
C GLU A 110 22.96 9.24 -1.39
N THR A 111 22.69 8.16 -2.11
CA THR A 111 23.60 7.01 -2.18
C THR A 111 24.76 7.21 -3.15
N GLU A 112 24.68 8.13 -4.08
CA GLU A 112 25.78 8.50 -4.98
C GLU A 112 26.80 9.46 -4.33
N LEU A 113 26.49 9.92 -3.16
CA LEU A 113 27.38 10.78 -2.38
C LEU A 113 28.30 9.95 -1.49
#